data_02d88220060b09d1374cecc019ad922e
#
_entry.id   02d88220060b09d1374cecc019ad922e
#
_cell.length_a   1.000
_cell.length_b   1.000
_cell.length_c   1.000
_cell.angle_alpha   90.00
_cell.angle_beta   90.00
_cell.angle_gamma   90.00
#
_symmetry.space_group_name_H-M   'P 1'
#
loop_
_entity.id
_entity.type
_entity.pdbx_description
1 polymer ?
#
loop_
_entity_poly.entity_id
_entity_poly.type
_entity_poly.pdbx_seq_one_letter_code
_entity_poly.pdbx_strand_id
1 'polypeptide(L)'
;VSSRIKELANSSFELYQNGLGYNNLLFMSAVLGDMAIEKGGIYHNLLLIEEPEAHLCINNIRLMSSFLRVFASKNKSVQLFYSTHNAELINKMDLKNVVIVHEGNAFSLLQELEEEERDYLTKNPNLDLFKLFFSKKCILFEGISEEMLIRSYLDSKNELSDIELISFHKGYTKIIEIWKKVNSGTSNKLGIIRDYDYQDNAKKDHDKYDDGKTICVRTTDEKTLEPEIVKTGDNYTILKDKYGETLGWKDMSSDEMQKAWQNAKALDMLTICKDIESGDLPDLEMPKHIKDVL
;
A
#
# COMPACT_ATOMS: atom_id res chain seq x y z
N VAL A 1 23.83 10.33 14.57
CA VAL A 1 23.15 11.42 15.31
C VAL A 1 24.17 12.47 15.74
N SER A 2 25.33 12.12 16.37
CA SER A 2 26.29 13.06 16.91
C SER A 2 27.01 13.95 15.88
N SER A 3 27.22 13.49 14.63
CA SER A 3 27.91 14.26 13.60
C SER A 3 27.04 15.35 12.95
N ARG A 4 25.78 15.07 12.69
CA ARG A 4 24.83 16.09 12.16
C ARG A 4 24.42 17.13 13.20
N ILE A 5 24.37 16.73 14.48
CA ILE A 5 24.14 17.68 15.57
C ILE A 5 25.33 18.62 15.70
N LYS A 6 26.58 18.16 15.45
CA LYS A 6 27.78 19.01 15.46
C LYS A 6 27.80 20.01 14.29
N GLU A 7 27.31 19.70 13.12
CA GLU A 7 27.23 20.66 12.00
C GLU A 7 26.16 21.75 12.21
N LEU A 8 25.07 21.43 12.93
CA LEU A 8 24.09 22.43 13.38
C LEU A 8 24.53 23.19 14.66
N ALA A 9 25.52 22.70 15.35
CA ALA A 9 25.95 23.16 16.70
C ALA A 9 26.82 24.41 16.74
N ASN A 10 26.92 25.18 15.67
CA ASN A 10 27.39 26.57 15.78
C ASN A 10 26.26 27.54 16.28
N SER A 11 25.04 27.04 16.49
CA SER A 11 23.96 27.70 17.19
C SER A 11 23.39 26.73 18.23
N SER A 12 23.47 27.07 19.51
CA SER A 12 22.84 26.31 20.59
C SER A 12 21.31 26.47 20.45
N PHE A 13 20.66 25.47 19.84
CA PHE A 13 19.20 25.43 19.82
C PHE A 13 18.71 24.86 21.13
N GLU A 14 17.81 25.55 21.78
CA GLU A 14 17.05 25.06 22.91
C GLU A 14 16.08 23.98 22.41
N LEU A 15 15.70 23.01 23.29
CA LEU A 15 14.82 21.89 22.92
C LEU A 15 13.50 22.34 22.27
N TYR A 16 12.95 23.48 22.72
CA TYR A 16 11.71 24.03 22.16
C TYR A 16 11.83 24.60 20.73
N GLN A 17 13.07 24.80 20.26
CA GLN A 17 13.35 25.25 18.89
C GLN A 17 13.47 24.09 17.91
N ASN A 18 13.56 22.84 18.38
CA ASN A 18 13.58 21.66 17.55
C ASN A 18 12.16 21.26 17.13
N GLY A 19 12.05 20.67 15.96
CA GLY A 19 10.81 20.00 15.57
C GLY A 19 10.47 18.82 16.48
N LEU A 20 9.17 18.55 16.63
CA LEU A 20 8.66 17.56 17.57
C LEU A 20 9.28 16.17 17.38
N GLY A 21 9.46 15.74 16.12
CA GLY A 21 10.09 14.45 15.81
C GLY A 21 11.53 14.33 16.30
N TYR A 22 12.33 15.42 16.23
CA TYR A 22 13.69 15.39 16.80
C TYR A 22 13.67 15.29 18.31
N ASN A 23 12.76 15.97 18.98
CA ASN A 23 12.61 15.87 20.43
C ASN A 23 12.23 14.44 20.85
N ASN A 24 11.34 13.78 20.10
CA ASN A 24 10.99 12.38 20.33
C ASN A 24 12.18 11.45 20.16
N LEU A 25 13.02 11.65 19.12
CA LEU A 25 14.24 10.86 18.93
C LEU A 25 15.25 11.08 20.06
N LEU A 26 15.44 12.31 20.53
CA LEU A 26 16.32 12.62 21.65
C LEU A 26 15.84 11.98 22.95
N PHE A 27 14.53 12.08 23.23
CA PHE A 27 13.91 11.46 24.39
C PHE A 27 14.08 9.95 24.38
N MET A 28 13.70 9.29 23.28
CA MET A 28 13.90 7.83 23.12
C MET A 28 15.35 7.43 23.29
N SER A 29 16.28 8.18 22.70
CA SER A 29 17.70 7.89 22.80
C SER A 29 18.22 7.98 24.25
N ALA A 30 17.72 8.95 25.01
CA ALA A 30 18.06 9.10 26.42
C ALA A 30 17.51 7.95 27.27
N VAL A 31 16.24 7.60 27.09
CA VAL A 31 15.59 6.48 27.81
C VAL A 31 16.29 5.15 27.50
N LEU A 32 16.51 4.85 26.22
CA LEU A 32 17.21 3.63 25.81
C LEU A 32 18.65 3.60 26.30
N GLY A 33 19.33 4.76 26.31
CA GLY A 33 20.68 4.89 26.87
C GLY A 33 20.72 4.56 28.36
N ASP A 34 19.79 5.05 29.16
CA ASP A 34 19.70 4.72 30.60
C ASP A 34 19.39 3.25 30.83
N MET A 35 18.48 2.66 30.02
CA MET A 35 18.13 1.24 30.09
C MET A 35 19.28 0.31 29.71
N ALA A 36 20.21 0.76 28.87
CA ALA A 36 21.37 0.00 28.45
C ALA A 36 22.48 -0.04 29.51
N ILE A 37 22.44 0.84 30.52
CA ILE A 37 23.41 0.83 31.62
C ILE A 37 23.12 -0.38 32.53
N GLU A 38 24.10 -1.27 32.66
CA GLU A 38 24.01 -2.41 33.57
C GLU A 38 24.00 -1.88 35.02
N LYS A 39 22.82 -1.83 35.61
CA LYS A 39 22.60 -1.56 37.02
C LYS A 39 22.73 -2.90 37.76
N GLY A 40 23.88 -3.20 38.35
CA GLY A 40 24.26 -4.47 38.97
C GLY A 40 23.10 -5.16 39.73
N GLY A 41 22.49 -6.16 39.06
CA GLY A 41 21.35 -6.94 39.53
C GLY A 41 20.64 -7.65 38.37
N ILE A 42 19.77 -8.61 38.69
CA ILE A 42 18.96 -9.33 37.69
C ILE A 42 17.70 -8.49 37.44
N TYR A 43 17.82 -7.41 36.67
CA TYR A 43 16.65 -6.61 36.27
C TYR A 43 16.37 -6.82 34.79
N HIS A 44 15.10 -7.06 34.47
CA HIS A 44 14.59 -7.07 33.12
C HIS A 44 13.79 -5.78 32.91
N ASN A 45 14.24 -4.95 31.98
CA ASN A 45 13.58 -3.69 31.66
C ASN A 45 12.58 -3.91 30.53
N LEU A 46 11.38 -3.36 30.68
CA LEU A 46 10.34 -3.35 29.66
C LEU A 46 10.10 -1.92 29.20
N LEU A 47 10.17 -1.67 27.89
CA LEU A 47 9.86 -0.39 27.28
C LEU A 47 8.67 -0.55 26.32
N LEU A 48 7.65 0.23 26.54
CA LEU A 48 6.47 0.34 25.67
C LEU A 48 6.52 1.68 24.95
N ILE A 49 6.46 1.67 23.62
CA ILE A 49 6.50 2.86 22.79
C ILE A 49 5.28 2.84 21.87
N GLU A 50 4.51 3.89 21.89
CA GLU A 50 3.41 4.09 20.96
C GLU A 50 3.85 4.99 19.81
N GLU A 51 3.62 4.51 18.57
CA GLU A 51 3.90 5.25 17.33
C GLU A 51 5.28 5.95 17.33
N PRO A 52 6.40 5.20 17.48
CA PRO A 52 7.74 5.81 17.57
C PRO A 52 8.10 6.66 16.36
N GLU A 53 7.46 6.47 15.22
CA GLU A 53 7.61 7.23 13.99
C GLU A 53 6.88 8.56 13.96
N ALA A 54 6.05 8.88 14.95
CA ALA A 54 5.25 10.08 14.97
C ALA A 54 6.09 11.35 14.76
N HIS A 55 5.67 12.18 13.80
CA HIS A 55 6.35 13.42 13.40
C HIS A 55 7.75 13.26 12.79
N LEU A 56 8.15 12.05 12.41
CA LEU A 56 9.44 11.80 11.74
C LEU A 56 9.32 11.83 10.23
N CYS A 57 10.31 12.39 9.55
CA CYS A 57 10.44 12.19 8.10
C CYS A 57 10.95 10.77 7.79
N ILE A 58 10.70 10.30 6.57
CA ILE A 58 11.02 8.93 6.12
C ILE A 58 12.45 8.49 6.42
N ASN A 59 13.43 9.39 6.24
CA ASN A 59 14.83 9.09 6.51
C ASN A 59 15.08 8.84 8.01
N ASN A 60 14.41 9.58 8.87
CA ASN A 60 14.54 9.43 10.33
C ASN A 60 13.80 8.17 10.80
N ILE A 61 12.67 7.79 10.17
CA ILE A 61 11.99 6.51 10.44
C ILE A 61 12.92 5.34 10.13
N ARG A 62 13.58 5.33 8.98
CA ARG A 62 14.55 4.30 8.61
C ARG A 62 15.74 4.21 9.58
N LEU A 63 16.26 5.36 9.99
CA LEU A 63 17.35 5.42 10.97
C LEU A 63 16.92 4.86 12.33
N MET A 64 15.78 5.31 12.84
CA MET A 64 15.19 4.86 14.10
C MET A 64 14.91 3.35 14.10
N SER A 65 14.27 2.85 13.05
CA SER A 65 13.99 1.43 12.87
C SER A 65 15.27 0.58 12.98
N SER A 66 16.33 1.00 12.26
CA SER A 66 17.62 0.32 12.33
C SER A 66 18.24 0.38 13.73
N PHE A 67 18.11 1.53 14.40
CA PHE A 67 18.60 1.72 15.77
C PHE A 67 17.86 0.80 16.76
N LEU A 68 16.53 0.77 16.75
CA LEU A 68 15.72 -0.07 17.64
C LEU A 68 16.08 -1.56 17.48
N ARG A 69 16.22 -2.02 16.22
CA ARG A 69 16.61 -3.39 15.93
C ARG A 69 17.98 -3.75 16.49
N VAL A 70 18.98 -2.88 16.28
CA VAL A 70 20.34 -3.10 16.80
C VAL A 70 20.35 -3.02 18.31
N PHE A 71 19.61 -2.10 18.90
CA PHE A 71 19.50 -1.96 20.35
C PHE A 71 18.94 -3.23 21.00
N ALA A 72 17.78 -3.72 20.51
CA ALA A 72 17.15 -4.94 21.01
C ALA A 72 18.05 -6.19 20.86
N SER A 73 18.85 -6.26 19.78
CA SER A 73 19.77 -7.38 19.58
C SER A 73 20.94 -7.41 20.56
N LYS A 74 21.40 -6.23 21.01
CA LYS A 74 22.59 -6.07 21.90
C LYS A 74 22.24 -6.07 23.38
N ASN A 75 21.04 -5.65 23.75
CA ASN A 75 20.65 -5.45 25.14
C ASN A 75 19.62 -6.50 25.57
N LYS A 76 20.08 -7.69 25.93
CA LYS A 76 19.22 -8.85 26.28
C LYS A 76 18.39 -8.64 27.56
N SER A 77 18.76 -7.69 28.39
CA SER A 77 18.01 -7.29 29.60
C SER A 77 16.88 -6.30 29.32
N VAL A 78 16.74 -5.85 28.06
CA VAL A 78 15.68 -4.89 27.66
C VAL A 78 14.76 -5.55 26.66
N GLN A 79 13.46 -5.53 26.94
CA GLN A 79 12.41 -5.94 26.01
C GLN A 79 11.68 -4.71 25.51
N LEU A 80 11.55 -4.59 24.19
CA LEU A 80 10.86 -3.49 23.52
C LEU A 80 9.54 -3.99 22.95
N PHE A 81 8.47 -3.26 23.24
CA PHE A 81 7.20 -3.35 22.52
C PHE A 81 6.88 -1.99 21.92
N TYR A 82 6.48 -1.94 20.70
CA TYR A 82 5.99 -0.71 20.09
C TYR A 82 4.85 -0.97 19.12
N SER A 83 3.89 -0.05 19.10
CA SER A 83 2.82 -0.04 18.12
C SER A 83 3.22 0.80 16.92
N THR A 84 2.80 0.40 15.74
CA THR A 84 3.00 1.14 14.49
C THR A 84 2.03 0.70 13.42
N HIS A 85 1.68 1.61 12.52
CA HIS A 85 1.01 1.32 11.24
C HIS A 85 1.91 1.66 10.04
N ASN A 86 3.19 1.96 10.28
CA ASN A 86 4.13 2.42 9.26
C ASN A 86 4.84 1.26 8.57
N ALA A 87 4.61 1.10 7.26
CA ALA A 87 5.19 0.04 6.44
C ALA A 87 6.73 0.03 6.44
N GLU A 88 7.38 1.20 6.45
CA GLU A 88 8.85 1.31 6.53
C GLU A 88 9.41 0.76 7.84
N LEU A 89 8.67 0.95 8.93
CA LEU A 89 9.06 0.40 10.22
C LEU A 89 8.92 -1.12 10.22
N ILE A 90 7.75 -1.62 9.80
CA ILE A 90 7.43 -3.05 9.76
C ILE A 90 8.41 -3.81 8.86
N ASN A 91 8.76 -3.27 7.69
CA ASN A 91 9.70 -3.90 6.75
C ASN A 91 11.11 -4.11 7.33
N LYS A 92 11.48 -3.38 8.37
CA LYS A 92 12.78 -3.51 9.05
C LYS A 92 12.74 -4.43 10.26
N MET A 93 11.56 -4.90 10.65
CA MET A 93 11.38 -5.83 11.75
C MET A 93 11.60 -7.28 11.31
N ASP A 94 11.91 -8.13 12.27
CA ASP A 94 11.72 -9.57 12.08
C ASP A 94 10.22 -9.87 12.23
N LEU A 95 9.57 -10.28 11.14
CA LEU A 95 8.13 -10.55 11.13
C LEU A 95 7.68 -11.63 12.13
N LYS A 96 8.61 -12.43 12.65
CA LYS A 96 8.34 -13.37 13.77
C LYS A 96 7.90 -12.64 15.05
N ASN A 97 8.27 -11.38 15.20
CA ASN A 97 7.94 -10.57 16.37
C ASN A 97 6.74 -9.64 16.14
N VAL A 98 6.09 -9.73 14.98
CA VAL A 98 4.95 -8.88 14.64
C VAL A 98 3.65 -9.55 15.02
N VAL A 99 2.82 -8.80 15.73
CA VAL A 99 1.43 -9.16 16.04
C VAL A 99 0.53 -8.08 15.45
N ILE A 100 -0.39 -8.50 14.59
CA ILE A 100 -1.41 -7.62 14.02
C ILE A 100 -2.58 -7.58 14.99
N VAL A 101 -3.03 -6.37 15.33
CA VAL A 101 -4.23 -6.16 16.17
C VAL A 101 -5.30 -5.52 15.28
N HIS A 102 -6.42 -6.20 15.12
CA HIS A 102 -7.52 -5.73 14.28
C HIS A 102 -8.88 -6.22 14.81
N GLU A 103 -9.86 -5.32 14.91
CA GLU A 103 -11.23 -5.61 15.38
C GLU A 103 -11.28 -6.42 16.70
N GLY A 104 -10.39 -6.09 17.65
CA GLY A 104 -10.32 -6.77 18.94
C GLY A 104 -9.64 -8.15 18.93
N ASN A 105 -9.13 -8.58 17.79
CA ASN A 105 -8.36 -9.81 17.63
C ASN A 105 -6.87 -9.50 17.50
N ALA A 106 -6.03 -10.47 17.84
CA ALA A 106 -4.58 -10.38 17.72
C ALA A 106 -4.05 -11.59 16.92
N PHE A 107 -3.31 -11.34 15.85
CA PHE A 107 -2.76 -12.36 14.95
C PHE A 107 -1.23 -12.29 14.96
N SER A 108 -0.58 -13.36 15.38
CA SER A 108 0.89 -13.45 15.35
C SER A 108 1.35 -13.90 13.97
N LEU A 109 2.16 -13.11 13.29
CA LEU A 109 2.72 -13.50 11.98
C LEU A 109 3.66 -14.71 12.07
N LEU A 110 4.20 -15.00 13.28
CA LEU A 110 4.94 -16.23 13.51
C LEU A 110 4.06 -17.48 13.43
N GLN A 111 2.81 -17.37 13.91
CA GLN A 111 1.88 -18.51 13.95
C GLN A 111 1.10 -18.65 12.65
N GLU A 112 0.71 -17.54 12.03
CA GLU A 112 -0.16 -17.53 10.85
C GLU A 112 0.60 -17.76 9.54
N LEU A 113 1.88 -17.35 9.45
CA LEU A 113 2.66 -17.41 8.22
C LEU A 113 3.83 -18.37 8.34
N GLU A 114 4.06 -19.13 7.27
CA GLU A 114 5.28 -19.92 7.11
C GLU A 114 6.52 -19.03 6.94
N GLU A 115 7.70 -19.59 7.16
CA GLU A 115 8.97 -18.85 7.04
C GLU A 115 9.16 -18.26 5.63
N GLU A 116 8.83 -19.05 4.60
CA GLU A 116 8.90 -18.62 3.20
C GLU A 116 7.97 -17.42 2.90
N GLU A 117 6.79 -17.38 3.52
CA GLU A 117 5.83 -16.29 3.34
C GLU A 117 6.30 -15.00 4.02
N ARG A 118 6.85 -15.11 5.23
CA ARG A 118 7.48 -13.97 5.93
C ARG A 118 8.68 -13.44 5.15
N ASP A 119 9.51 -14.32 4.62
CA ASP A 119 10.64 -13.97 3.76
C ASP A 119 10.20 -13.27 2.48
N TYR A 120 9.13 -13.77 1.85
CA TYR A 120 8.53 -13.14 0.67
C TYR A 120 8.10 -11.70 0.95
N LEU A 121 7.37 -11.45 2.04
CA LEU A 121 6.96 -10.11 2.43
C LEU A 121 8.16 -9.19 2.73
N THR A 122 9.15 -9.70 3.46
CA THR A 122 10.32 -8.90 3.87
C THR A 122 11.21 -8.53 2.68
N LYS A 123 11.35 -9.43 1.70
CA LYS A 123 12.19 -9.24 0.52
C LYS A 123 11.47 -8.53 -0.63
N ASN A 124 10.15 -8.40 -0.56
CA ASN A 124 9.39 -7.71 -1.58
C ASN A 124 9.70 -6.20 -1.54
N PRO A 125 10.06 -5.58 -2.67
CA PRO A 125 10.33 -4.15 -2.72
C PRO A 125 9.07 -3.27 -2.56
N ASN A 126 7.89 -3.84 -2.77
CA ASN A 126 6.62 -3.13 -2.62
C ASN A 126 6.18 -3.09 -1.16
N LEU A 127 6.47 -1.99 -0.49
CA LEU A 127 6.11 -1.79 0.92
C LEU A 127 4.60 -1.62 1.14
N ASP A 128 3.85 -1.28 0.09
CA ASP A 128 2.39 -1.14 0.18
C ASP A 128 1.71 -2.47 0.52
N LEU A 129 2.39 -3.61 0.31
CA LEU A 129 1.88 -4.91 0.76
C LEU A 129 1.59 -4.98 2.26
N PHE A 130 2.30 -4.22 3.08
CA PHE A 130 2.02 -4.17 4.51
C PHE A 130 0.68 -3.50 4.86
N LYS A 131 0.11 -2.71 3.94
CA LYS A 131 -1.23 -2.14 4.08
C LYS A 131 -2.32 -3.21 4.14
N LEU A 132 -2.08 -4.39 3.54
CA LEU A 132 -2.96 -5.55 3.63
C LEU A 132 -3.29 -5.97 5.07
N PHE A 133 -2.45 -5.59 6.03
CA PHE A 133 -2.63 -5.92 7.44
C PHE A 133 -3.52 -4.92 8.21
N PHE A 134 -3.70 -3.70 7.66
CA PHE A 134 -4.36 -2.62 8.39
C PHE A 134 -5.67 -2.17 7.76
N SER A 135 -5.89 -2.52 6.49
CA SER A 135 -6.96 -1.93 5.70
C SER A 135 -8.19 -2.82 5.69
N LYS A 136 -9.36 -2.21 5.85
CA LYS A 136 -10.65 -2.90 5.77
C LYS A 136 -10.93 -3.42 4.37
N LYS A 137 -10.48 -2.68 3.34
CA LYS A 137 -10.60 -3.06 1.95
C LYS A 137 -9.32 -2.71 1.19
N CYS A 138 -8.77 -3.69 0.51
CA CYS A 138 -7.64 -3.52 -0.41
C CYS A 138 -8.06 -3.90 -1.82
N ILE A 139 -7.56 -3.18 -2.83
CA ILE A 139 -7.71 -3.54 -4.23
C ILE A 139 -6.32 -3.69 -4.84
N LEU A 140 -6.03 -4.88 -5.34
CA LEU A 140 -4.82 -5.19 -6.10
C LEU A 140 -5.09 -5.03 -7.59
N PHE A 141 -4.16 -4.41 -8.32
CA PHE A 141 -4.23 -4.21 -9.78
C PHE A 141 -2.83 -4.30 -10.40
N GLU A 142 -2.76 -4.42 -11.74
CA GLU A 142 -1.50 -4.68 -12.43
C GLU A 142 -0.69 -3.42 -12.70
N GLY A 143 -1.33 -2.33 -13.11
CA GLY A 143 -0.64 -1.17 -13.68
C GLY A 143 -1.05 0.19 -13.15
N ILE A 144 -0.31 1.20 -13.59
CA ILE A 144 -0.53 2.60 -13.18
C ILE A 144 -1.84 3.17 -13.75
N SER A 145 -2.30 2.69 -14.91
CA SER A 145 -3.54 3.16 -15.53
C SER A 145 -4.76 2.77 -14.70
N GLU A 146 -4.78 1.55 -14.16
CA GLU A 146 -5.82 1.08 -13.24
C GLU A 146 -5.82 1.92 -11.97
N GLU A 147 -4.64 2.17 -11.39
CA GLU A 147 -4.53 2.99 -10.19
C GLU A 147 -5.11 4.39 -10.40
N MET A 148 -4.67 5.06 -11.48
CA MET A 148 -5.12 6.41 -11.79
C MET A 148 -6.63 6.46 -11.97
N LEU A 149 -7.20 5.54 -12.76
CA LEU A 149 -8.63 5.51 -13.03
C LEU A 149 -9.46 5.25 -11.76
N ILE A 150 -9.08 4.23 -10.99
CA ILE A 150 -9.82 3.85 -9.77
C ILE A 150 -9.73 4.96 -8.74
N ARG A 151 -8.54 5.53 -8.55
CA ARG A 151 -8.31 6.64 -7.61
C ARG A 151 -9.17 7.85 -7.97
N SER A 152 -9.13 8.29 -9.22
CA SER A 152 -9.90 9.44 -9.70
C SER A 152 -11.41 9.20 -9.58
N TYR A 153 -11.86 7.98 -9.86
CA TYR A 153 -13.26 7.61 -9.69
C TYR A 153 -13.70 7.63 -8.22
N LEU A 154 -12.91 7.05 -7.31
CA LEU A 154 -13.21 7.04 -5.88
C LEU A 154 -13.14 8.44 -5.28
N ASP A 155 -12.17 9.27 -5.68
CA ASP A 155 -12.07 10.67 -5.26
C ASP A 155 -13.30 11.48 -5.70
N SER A 156 -13.77 11.29 -6.93
CA SER A 156 -15.00 11.95 -7.42
C SER A 156 -16.26 11.57 -6.63
N LYS A 157 -16.25 10.40 -5.95
CA LYS A 157 -17.34 9.92 -5.09
C LYS A 157 -17.11 10.17 -3.59
N ASN A 158 -15.96 10.71 -3.19
CA ASN A 158 -15.49 10.83 -1.81
C ASN A 158 -15.41 9.47 -1.06
N GLU A 159 -15.05 8.40 -1.76
CA GLU A 159 -14.99 7.02 -1.25
C GLU A 159 -13.55 6.50 -1.09
N LEU A 160 -12.54 7.27 -1.48
CA LEU A 160 -11.13 6.82 -1.46
C LEU A 160 -10.60 6.53 -0.06
N SER A 161 -11.12 7.18 0.98
CA SER A 161 -10.60 7.07 2.36
C SER A 161 -10.67 5.66 2.95
N ASP A 162 -11.58 4.82 2.46
CA ASP A 162 -11.84 3.50 3.04
C ASP A 162 -11.22 2.35 2.24
N ILE A 163 -10.52 2.66 1.14
CA ILE A 163 -9.98 1.67 0.20
C ILE A 163 -8.50 1.91 -0.03
N GLU A 164 -7.67 0.91 0.23
CA GLU A 164 -6.25 0.94 -0.13
C GLU A 164 -6.03 0.35 -1.51
N LEU A 165 -5.41 1.13 -2.38
CA LEU A 165 -5.04 0.75 -3.74
C LEU A 165 -3.58 0.29 -3.76
N ILE A 166 -3.33 -0.94 -4.21
CA ILE A 166 -2.00 -1.55 -4.20
C ILE A 166 -1.66 -2.08 -5.59
N SER A 167 -0.69 -1.44 -6.23
CA SER A 167 -0.15 -1.91 -7.51
C SER A 167 0.65 -3.19 -7.30
N PHE A 168 0.33 -4.22 -8.08
CA PHE A 168 0.96 -5.53 -7.93
C PHE A 168 1.09 -6.24 -9.28
N HIS A 169 2.19 -6.07 -9.95
CA HIS A 169 2.39 -6.46 -11.34
C HIS A 169 2.17 -7.94 -11.67
N LYS A 170 2.54 -8.88 -10.78
CA LYS A 170 2.38 -10.34 -10.98
C LYS A 170 2.47 -11.09 -9.64
N GLY A 171 1.99 -12.33 -9.60
CA GLY A 171 2.14 -13.18 -8.41
C GLY A 171 1.02 -13.03 -7.37
N TYR A 172 -0.17 -12.66 -7.78
CA TYR A 172 -1.33 -12.47 -6.91
C TYR A 172 -1.63 -13.68 -6.04
N THR A 173 -1.46 -14.91 -6.53
CA THR A 173 -1.82 -16.13 -5.81
C THR A 173 -1.12 -16.22 -4.45
N LYS A 174 0.18 -15.92 -4.39
CA LYS A 174 0.93 -15.93 -3.13
C LYS A 174 0.41 -14.90 -2.15
N ILE A 175 0.12 -13.69 -2.62
CA ILE A 175 -0.36 -12.62 -1.75
C ILE A 175 -1.81 -12.86 -1.31
N ILE A 176 -2.66 -13.46 -2.14
CA ILE A 176 -4.01 -13.87 -1.77
C ILE A 176 -3.95 -14.90 -0.63
N GLU A 177 -3.07 -15.88 -0.73
CA GLU A 177 -2.91 -16.90 0.31
C GLU A 177 -2.44 -16.30 1.63
N ILE A 178 -1.46 -15.39 1.60
CA ILE A 178 -1.02 -14.64 2.78
C ILE A 178 -2.17 -13.83 3.36
N TRP A 179 -2.90 -13.08 2.51
CA TRP A 179 -4.02 -12.26 2.94
C TRP A 179 -5.12 -13.09 3.64
N LYS A 180 -5.46 -14.25 3.08
CA LYS A 180 -6.45 -15.17 3.68
C LYS A 180 -6.06 -15.63 5.08
N LYS A 181 -4.77 -15.90 5.32
CA LYS A 181 -4.28 -16.33 6.63
C LYS A 181 -4.39 -15.20 7.66
N VAL A 182 -3.88 -14.01 7.33
CA VAL A 182 -3.83 -12.88 8.26
C VAL A 182 -5.17 -12.17 8.46
N ASN A 183 -6.13 -12.37 7.55
CA ASN A 183 -7.46 -11.77 7.65
C ASN A 183 -8.56 -12.81 7.98
N SER A 184 -8.15 -14.02 8.37
CA SER A 184 -9.10 -15.07 8.75
C SER A 184 -9.96 -14.60 9.94
N GLY A 185 -11.29 -14.64 9.78
CA GLY A 185 -12.23 -14.23 10.81
C GLY A 185 -12.42 -12.71 10.97
N THR A 186 -11.84 -11.90 10.08
CA THR A 186 -12.10 -10.45 10.01
C THR A 186 -13.22 -10.13 9.01
N SER A 187 -13.72 -8.89 9.04
CA SER A 187 -14.65 -8.35 8.05
C SER A 187 -13.96 -7.75 6.81
N ASN A 188 -12.64 -7.83 6.73
CA ASN A 188 -11.84 -7.23 5.67
C ASN A 188 -12.14 -7.83 4.31
N LYS A 189 -11.93 -7.04 3.25
CA LYS A 189 -12.20 -7.43 1.86
C LYS A 189 -10.96 -7.23 0.99
N LEU A 190 -10.80 -8.13 0.02
CA LEU A 190 -9.75 -8.07 -0.99
C LEU A 190 -10.37 -8.08 -2.38
N GLY A 191 -10.15 -7.01 -3.12
CA GLY A 191 -10.47 -6.92 -4.54
C GLY A 191 -9.23 -7.20 -5.39
N ILE A 192 -9.40 -7.87 -6.52
CA ILE A 192 -8.31 -8.14 -7.46
C ILE A 192 -8.80 -7.84 -8.86
N ILE A 193 -8.12 -6.92 -9.53
CA ILE A 193 -8.39 -6.51 -10.90
C ILE A 193 -7.20 -6.95 -11.74
N ARG A 194 -7.47 -7.67 -12.83
CA ARG A 194 -6.46 -8.23 -13.70
C ARG A 194 -6.77 -7.95 -15.16
N ASP A 195 -5.71 -7.76 -15.94
CA ASP A 195 -5.79 -7.86 -17.40
C ASP A 195 -5.91 -9.32 -17.85
N TYR A 196 -6.71 -9.55 -18.88
CA TYR A 196 -6.89 -10.88 -19.46
C TYR A 196 -5.63 -11.37 -20.18
N ASP A 197 -5.00 -10.48 -20.95
CA ASP A 197 -3.79 -10.75 -21.74
C ASP A 197 -3.85 -12.06 -22.56
N TYR A 198 -5.09 -12.53 -22.86
CA TYR A 198 -5.35 -13.82 -23.50
C TYR A 198 -4.79 -15.03 -22.75
N GLN A 199 -4.75 -14.96 -21.41
CA GLN A 199 -4.19 -15.99 -20.52
C GLN A 199 -5.29 -16.78 -19.79
N ASP A 200 -6.00 -17.66 -20.50
CA ASP A 200 -7.12 -18.46 -19.93
C ASP A 200 -6.73 -19.25 -18.68
N ASN A 201 -5.54 -19.85 -18.65
CA ASN A 201 -5.09 -20.62 -17.50
C ASN A 201 -4.86 -19.72 -16.28
N ALA A 202 -4.24 -18.57 -16.48
CA ALA A 202 -4.03 -17.61 -15.41
C ALA A 202 -5.37 -17.04 -14.89
N LYS A 203 -6.35 -16.78 -15.78
CA LYS A 203 -7.71 -16.39 -15.38
C LYS A 203 -8.32 -17.45 -14.47
N LYS A 204 -8.37 -18.71 -14.90
CA LYS A 204 -8.91 -19.84 -14.11
C LYS A 204 -8.21 -20.01 -12.77
N ASP A 205 -6.88 -19.84 -12.74
CA ASP A 205 -6.11 -19.96 -11.51
C ASP A 205 -6.41 -18.86 -10.49
N HIS A 206 -6.84 -17.69 -10.93
CA HIS A 206 -7.21 -16.60 -10.04
C HIS A 206 -8.69 -16.63 -9.69
N ASP A 207 -9.58 -16.95 -10.64
CA ASP A 207 -11.03 -17.02 -10.42
C ASP A 207 -11.41 -18.01 -9.29
N LYS A 208 -10.60 -19.07 -9.06
CA LYS A 208 -10.82 -20.01 -7.95
C LYS A 208 -10.71 -19.39 -6.55
N TYR A 209 -10.10 -18.21 -6.44
CA TYR A 209 -10.01 -17.47 -5.17
C TYR A 209 -11.22 -16.58 -4.90
N ASP A 210 -12.04 -16.30 -5.90
CA ASP A 210 -13.28 -15.55 -5.72
C ASP A 210 -14.27 -16.36 -4.87
N ASP A 211 -14.57 -15.86 -3.67
CA ASP A 211 -15.50 -16.51 -2.74
C ASP A 211 -16.87 -15.80 -2.69
N GLY A 212 -17.03 -14.74 -3.48
CA GLY A 212 -18.23 -13.93 -3.55
C GLY A 212 -18.57 -13.16 -2.25
N LYS A 213 -17.66 -13.11 -1.28
CA LYS A 213 -17.88 -12.48 0.03
C LYS A 213 -16.72 -11.60 0.48
N THR A 214 -15.55 -12.19 0.65
CA THR A 214 -14.35 -11.52 1.19
C THR A 214 -13.30 -11.26 0.12
N ILE A 215 -13.23 -12.13 -0.89
CA ILE A 215 -12.32 -11.99 -2.02
C ILE A 215 -13.13 -11.90 -3.31
N CYS A 216 -12.93 -10.83 -4.05
CA CYS A 216 -13.55 -10.60 -5.35
C CYS A 216 -12.46 -10.51 -6.41
N VAL A 217 -12.45 -11.42 -7.38
CA VAL A 217 -11.48 -11.44 -8.48
C VAL A 217 -12.20 -11.11 -9.79
N ARG A 218 -11.70 -10.12 -10.50
CA ARG A 218 -12.24 -9.73 -11.81
C ARG A 218 -11.10 -9.57 -12.82
N THR A 219 -11.32 -10.15 -13.97
CA THR A 219 -10.43 -10.03 -15.13
C THR A 219 -11.16 -9.27 -16.23
N THR A 220 -10.49 -8.41 -16.98
CA THR A 220 -11.06 -7.74 -18.14
C THR A 220 -11.61 -8.75 -19.15
N ASP A 221 -12.69 -8.42 -19.83
CA ASP A 221 -13.20 -9.22 -20.96
C ASP A 221 -12.33 -8.98 -22.20
N GLU A 222 -11.79 -7.78 -22.34
CA GLU A 222 -10.82 -7.40 -23.36
C GLU A 222 -9.39 -7.70 -22.91
N LYS A 223 -8.42 -7.50 -23.81
CA LYS A 223 -7.02 -7.80 -23.52
C LYS A 223 -6.48 -7.02 -22.32
N THR A 224 -6.76 -5.73 -22.27
CA THR A 224 -6.30 -4.79 -21.23
C THR A 224 -7.40 -3.79 -20.90
N LEU A 225 -7.12 -2.92 -19.90
CA LEU A 225 -8.07 -1.92 -19.41
C LEU A 225 -8.56 -0.94 -20.50
N GLU A 226 -7.68 -0.43 -21.37
CA GLU A 226 -8.05 0.63 -22.30
C GLU A 226 -9.13 0.20 -23.31
N PRO A 227 -9.02 -0.97 -23.99
CA PRO A 227 -10.12 -1.51 -24.81
C PRO A 227 -11.40 -1.72 -24.02
N GLU A 228 -11.30 -2.19 -22.78
CA GLU A 228 -12.45 -2.43 -21.93
C GLU A 228 -13.21 -1.12 -21.65
N ILE A 229 -12.50 -0.02 -21.36
CA ILE A 229 -13.14 1.29 -21.15
C ILE A 229 -13.84 1.75 -22.42
N VAL A 230 -13.17 1.70 -23.56
CA VAL A 230 -13.74 2.18 -24.84
C VAL A 230 -15.00 1.41 -25.22
N LYS A 231 -15.07 0.11 -24.92
CA LYS A 231 -16.23 -0.75 -25.23
C LYS A 231 -17.34 -0.70 -24.20
N THR A 232 -17.12 -0.07 -23.05
CA THR A 232 -18.13 0.02 -21.99
C THR A 232 -19.17 1.07 -22.36
N GLY A 233 -20.44 0.66 -22.46
CA GLY A 233 -21.58 1.56 -22.72
C GLY A 233 -21.35 2.47 -23.93
N ASP A 234 -21.59 3.77 -23.74
CA ASP A 234 -21.39 4.80 -24.75
C ASP A 234 -20.03 5.48 -24.70
N ASN A 235 -19.07 4.94 -23.93
CA ASN A 235 -17.76 5.54 -23.67
C ASN A 235 -17.00 5.92 -24.96
N TYR A 236 -17.07 5.07 -26.00
CA TYR A 236 -16.43 5.41 -27.28
C TYR A 236 -16.88 6.77 -27.81
N THR A 237 -18.20 7.03 -27.82
CA THR A 237 -18.75 8.30 -28.30
C THR A 237 -18.36 9.45 -27.39
N ILE A 238 -18.49 9.28 -26.07
CA ILE A 238 -18.13 10.28 -25.06
C ILE A 238 -16.67 10.69 -25.18
N LEU A 239 -15.77 9.71 -25.24
CA LEU A 239 -14.33 9.94 -25.34
C LEU A 239 -13.94 10.59 -26.66
N LYS A 240 -14.55 10.17 -27.78
CA LYS A 240 -14.32 10.72 -29.10
C LYS A 240 -14.77 12.18 -29.18
N ASP A 241 -15.94 12.49 -28.67
CA ASP A 241 -16.47 13.86 -28.68
C ASP A 241 -15.61 14.79 -27.82
N LYS A 242 -15.18 14.33 -26.66
CA LYS A 242 -14.38 15.15 -25.73
C LYS A 242 -12.92 15.29 -26.14
N TYR A 243 -12.30 14.21 -26.55
CA TYR A 243 -10.84 14.14 -26.77
C TYR A 243 -10.44 14.03 -28.24
N GLY A 244 -11.39 14.06 -29.16
CA GLY A 244 -11.13 13.91 -30.58
C GLY A 244 -10.04 14.83 -31.09
N GLU A 245 -10.07 16.11 -30.73
CA GLU A 245 -9.06 17.09 -31.14
C GLU A 245 -7.78 17.01 -30.27
N THR A 246 -7.93 16.84 -28.94
CA THR A 246 -6.81 16.91 -27.99
C THR A 246 -5.92 15.69 -28.01
N LEU A 247 -6.51 14.50 -28.14
CA LEU A 247 -5.77 13.23 -28.21
C LEU A 247 -5.71 12.67 -29.64
N GLY A 248 -6.27 13.38 -30.63
CA GLY A 248 -6.24 12.99 -32.01
C GLY A 248 -7.18 11.85 -32.37
N TRP A 249 -8.24 11.63 -31.61
CA TRP A 249 -9.17 10.50 -31.77
C TRP A 249 -10.37 10.81 -32.70
N LYS A 250 -10.47 12.04 -33.23
CA LYS A 250 -11.63 12.56 -33.98
C LYS A 250 -12.08 11.65 -35.12
N ASP A 251 -11.14 11.19 -35.93
CA ASP A 251 -11.44 10.41 -37.12
C ASP A 251 -11.24 8.90 -36.91
N MET A 252 -10.92 8.48 -35.67
CA MET A 252 -10.68 7.08 -35.34
C MET A 252 -11.97 6.30 -35.17
N SER A 253 -11.97 5.07 -35.65
CA SER A 253 -12.94 4.04 -35.25
C SER A 253 -12.67 3.58 -33.82
N SER A 254 -13.60 2.84 -33.22
CA SER A 254 -13.44 2.27 -31.88
C SER A 254 -12.15 1.42 -31.78
N ASP A 255 -11.89 0.57 -32.76
CA ASP A 255 -10.69 -0.30 -32.78
C ASP A 255 -9.38 0.49 -32.93
N GLU A 256 -9.40 1.57 -33.70
CA GLU A 256 -8.21 2.44 -33.84
C GLU A 256 -7.95 3.23 -32.56
N MET A 257 -8.99 3.75 -31.91
CA MET A 257 -8.90 4.42 -30.61
C MET A 257 -8.34 3.50 -29.53
N GLN A 258 -8.81 2.27 -29.43
CA GLN A 258 -8.29 1.26 -28.50
C GLN A 258 -6.80 1.03 -28.69
N LYS A 259 -6.34 0.87 -29.94
CA LYS A 259 -4.93 0.67 -30.25
C LYS A 259 -4.09 1.90 -29.96
N ALA A 260 -4.60 3.09 -30.29
CA ALA A 260 -3.92 4.35 -30.01
C ALA A 260 -3.73 4.53 -28.50
N TRP A 261 -4.79 4.31 -27.72
CA TRP A 261 -4.73 4.43 -26.26
C TRP A 261 -3.80 3.37 -25.62
N GLN A 262 -3.84 2.13 -26.06
CA GLN A 262 -2.89 1.10 -25.61
C GLN A 262 -1.43 1.48 -25.83
N ASN A 263 -1.11 2.30 -26.84
CA ASN A 263 0.25 2.79 -27.07
C ASN A 263 0.63 3.97 -26.16
N ALA A 264 -0.32 4.84 -25.83
CA ALA A 264 -0.11 6.03 -25.01
C ALA A 264 -0.40 5.80 -23.50
N LYS A 265 -1.17 4.75 -23.19
CA LYS A 265 -1.52 4.26 -21.82
C LYS A 265 -1.67 5.36 -20.76
N ALA A 266 -0.66 5.51 -19.91
CA ALA A 266 -0.71 6.37 -18.75
C ALA A 266 -0.87 7.87 -19.06
N LEU A 267 -0.36 8.34 -20.20
CA LEU A 267 -0.44 9.77 -20.56
C LEU A 267 -1.88 10.19 -20.90
N ASP A 268 -2.55 9.40 -21.74
CA ASP A 268 -3.94 9.65 -22.10
C ASP A 268 -4.85 9.41 -20.90
N MET A 269 -4.57 8.35 -20.09
CA MET A 269 -5.28 8.08 -18.85
C MET A 269 -5.21 9.27 -17.89
N LEU A 270 -4.04 9.90 -17.73
CA LEU A 270 -3.89 11.08 -16.87
C LEU A 270 -4.81 12.23 -17.28
N THR A 271 -4.98 12.44 -18.58
CA THR A 271 -5.87 13.49 -19.10
C THR A 271 -7.33 13.20 -18.75
N ILE A 272 -7.75 11.95 -18.95
CA ILE A 272 -9.12 11.49 -18.65
C ILE A 272 -9.40 11.57 -17.15
N CYS A 273 -8.46 11.12 -16.32
CA CYS A 273 -8.59 11.12 -14.86
C CYS A 273 -8.78 12.54 -14.29
N LYS A 274 -8.07 13.54 -14.82
CA LYS A 274 -8.27 14.94 -14.40
C LYS A 274 -9.71 15.42 -14.64
N ASP A 275 -10.29 15.03 -15.75
CA ASP A 275 -11.66 15.41 -16.09
C ASP A 275 -12.70 14.64 -15.27
N ILE A 276 -12.39 13.40 -14.85
CA ILE A 276 -13.22 12.66 -13.89
C ILE A 276 -13.22 13.37 -12.53
N GLU A 277 -12.04 13.74 -12.02
CA GLU A 277 -11.88 14.43 -10.73
C GLU A 277 -12.54 15.81 -10.70
N SER A 278 -12.46 16.56 -11.81
CA SER A 278 -13.10 17.88 -11.91
C SER A 278 -14.61 17.81 -12.16
N GLY A 279 -15.16 16.63 -12.45
CA GLY A 279 -16.56 16.44 -12.81
C GLY A 279 -16.89 16.85 -14.26
N ASP A 280 -15.88 17.05 -15.11
CA ASP A 280 -16.05 17.41 -16.52
C ASP A 280 -16.34 16.20 -17.43
N LEU A 281 -16.32 14.99 -16.87
CA LEU A 281 -16.61 13.73 -17.56
C LEU A 281 -17.62 12.87 -16.76
N PRO A 282 -18.82 13.40 -16.47
CA PRO A 282 -19.77 12.73 -15.56
C PRO A 282 -20.38 11.45 -16.15
N ASP A 283 -20.45 11.37 -17.48
CA ASP A 283 -21.14 10.30 -18.20
C ASP A 283 -20.23 9.11 -18.54
N LEU A 284 -18.94 9.19 -18.21
CA LEU A 284 -18.02 8.06 -18.44
C LEU A 284 -18.43 6.88 -17.56
N GLU A 285 -18.76 5.77 -18.22
CA GLU A 285 -19.11 4.54 -17.51
C GLU A 285 -17.87 3.76 -17.12
N MET A 286 -17.78 3.43 -15.82
CA MET A 286 -16.72 2.56 -15.31
C MET A 286 -16.94 1.12 -15.81
N PRO A 287 -15.91 0.41 -16.28
CA PRO A 287 -16.01 -0.99 -16.67
C PRO A 287 -16.56 -1.89 -15.57
N LYS A 288 -17.30 -2.92 -15.98
CA LYS A 288 -17.99 -3.82 -15.04
C LYS A 288 -17.03 -4.50 -14.07
N HIS A 289 -15.88 -4.98 -14.56
CA HIS A 289 -14.87 -5.67 -13.73
C HIS A 289 -14.34 -4.78 -12.61
N ILE A 290 -14.25 -3.45 -12.80
CA ILE A 290 -13.91 -2.50 -11.77
C ILE A 290 -15.08 -2.28 -10.81
N LYS A 291 -16.30 -2.02 -11.34
CA LYS A 291 -17.50 -1.81 -10.52
C LYS A 291 -17.79 -2.98 -9.58
N ASP A 292 -17.59 -4.21 -10.06
CA ASP A 292 -17.85 -5.42 -9.27
C ASP A 292 -16.86 -5.57 -8.09
N VAL A 293 -15.68 -4.95 -8.17
CA VAL A 293 -14.66 -4.99 -7.13
C VAL A 293 -14.80 -3.82 -6.15
N LEU A 294 -15.30 -2.66 -6.62
CA LEU A 294 -15.54 -1.48 -5.77
C LEU A 294 -16.73 -1.70 -4.85
#